data_98f3dee73ad9c5677cbd31f525b0af34
#
_entry.id   98f3dee73ad9c5677cbd31f525b0af34
#
_cell.length_a   1.000
_cell.length_b   1.000
_cell.length_c   1.000
_cell.angle_alpha   90.00
_cell.angle_beta   90.00
_cell.angle_gamma   90.00
#
_symmetry.space_group_name_H-M   'P 1'
#
loop_
_entity.id
_entity.type
_entity.pdbx_description
1 polymer ?
#
loop_
_entity_poly.entity_id
_entity_poly.type
_entity_poly.pdbx_seq_one_letter_code
_entity_poly.pdbx_strand_id
1 'polypeptide(L)'
;MAQTASRKPYDTDMTDREWEIYQEIFPEHVGIPGVSEVKHSVREILNAIRYIERTGCQWRNLPHDLPPWGLVANYFSRWKRQGRFQALRELVVRKERERQGRSPMPTAGIIDSQSVKSTEASPTRDRGFDKGKLVKGRKRHLLVDVLGCVLAVLVTSASVQDRDGGAMLLTMAHAMYPTLTKVWVDSAYQGPQIEEVIASTGIDVEVKAREEGTKGFVPIKMRWVVERTFGWLYRARRLSKDYERTLTSSQAWIDLAMARIGIARRCREPLRLRISNS
;
A
#
# COMPACT_ATOMS: atom_id res chain seq x y z
N MET A 1 3.89 -1.05 -34.68
CA MET A 1 3.51 -2.01 -33.61
C MET A 1 4.78 -2.74 -33.19
N ALA A 2 5.37 -2.39 -32.05
CA ALA A 2 6.52 -3.10 -31.53
C ALA A 2 6.09 -4.51 -31.15
N GLN A 3 6.57 -5.53 -31.88
CA GLN A 3 6.46 -6.92 -31.51
C GLN A 3 7.28 -7.09 -30.20
N THR A 4 6.61 -7.07 -29.06
CA THR A 4 7.15 -7.65 -27.84
C THR A 4 7.39 -9.13 -28.14
N ALA A 5 8.66 -9.55 -28.22
CA ALA A 5 9.00 -10.96 -28.27
C ALA A 5 8.19 -11.67 -27.19
N SER A 6 7.38 -12.65 -27.61
CA SER A 6 6.44 -13.38 -26.75
C SER A 6 7.24 -14.21 -25.74
N ARG A 7 7.59 -13.60 -24.59
CA ARG A 7 8.13 -14.37 -23.47
C ARG A 7 7.04 -15.20 -22.80
N LYS A 8 7.41 -16.27 -22.16
CA LYS A 8 6.47 -17.04 -21.33
C LYS A 8 6.02 -16.16 -20.14
N PRO A 9 4.72 -16.06 -19.87
CA PRO A 9 4.22 -15.22 -18.79
C PRO A 9 4.63 -15.77 -17.41
N TYR A 10 4.95 -14.86 -16.50
CA TYR A 10 5.10 -15.16 -15.07
C TYR A 10 3.74 -15.11 -14.37
N ASP A 11 3.62 -15.83 -13.24
CA ASP A 11 2.42 -15.78 -12.38
C ASP A 11 2.19 -14.39 -11.73
N THR A 12 3.19 -13.52 -11.82
CA THR A 12 3.14 -12.13 -11.38
C THR A 12 2.63 -11.16 -12.45
N ASP A 13 2.50 -11.59 -13.69
CA ASP A 13 2.06 -10.73 -14.79
C ASP A 13 0.60 -10.32 -14.63
N MET A 14 0.30 -9.15 -15.14
CA MET A 14 -1.08 -8.65 -15.13
C MET A 14 -1.93 -9.37 -16.18
N THR A 15 -3.13 -9.76 -15.78
CA THR A 15 -4.19 -10.10 -16.73
C THR A 15 -4.67 -8.87 -17.49
N ASP A 16 -5.37 -9.05 -18.61
CA ASP A 16 -5.90 -7.91 -19.38
C ASP A 16 -6.89 -7.09 -18.56
N ARG A 17 -7.76 -7.73 -17.77
CA ARG A 17 -8.67 -7.05 -16.82
C ARG A 17 -7.96 -6.21 -15.76
N GLU A 18 -6.81 -6.69 -15.27
CA GLU A 18 -6.00 -5.92 -14.33
C GLU A 18 -5.36 -4.73 -15.05
N TRP A 19 -4.85 -4.93 -16.28
CA TRP A 19 -4.24 -3.90 -17.08
C TRP A 19 -5.21 -2.74 -17.38
N GLU A 20 -6.47 -3.00 -17.67
CA GLU A 20 -7.51 -1.98 -17.87
C GLU A 20 -7.59 -0.99 -16.71
N ILE A 21 -7.34 -1.44 -15.47
CA ILE A 21 -7.33 -0.55 -14.30
C ILE A 21 -5.99 0.20 -14.17
N TYR A 22 -4.87 -0.50 -14.41
CA TYR A 22 -3.56 0.13 -14.32
C TYR A 22 -3.37 1.26 -15.35
N GLN A 23 -3.87 1.08 -16.57
CA GLN A 23 -3.69 2.07 -17.64
C GLN A 23 -4.41 3.40 -17.39
N GLU A 24 -5.39 3.45 -16.47
CA GLU A 24 -6.01 4.72 -16.06
C GLU A 24 -4.99 5.66 -15.37
N ILE A 25 -3.97 5.09 -14.73
CA ILE A 25 -2.88 5.85 -14.05
C ILE A 25 -1.58 5.79 -14.85
N PHE A 26 -1.36 4.72 -15.59
CA PHE A 26 -0.15 4.45 -16.36
C PHE A 26 -0.50 4.21 -17.83
N PRO A 27 -0.93 5.25 -18.56
CA PRO A 27 -1.27 5.09 -19.96
C PRO A 27 -0.05 4.63 -20.78
N GLU A 28 -0.29 3.84 -21.82
CA GLU A 28 0.75 3.49 -22.79
C GLU A 28 1.32 4.74 -23.44
N HIS A 29 2.56 4.63 -23.88
CA HIS A 29 3.20 5.71 -24.60
C HIS A 29 2.49 5.92 -25.95
N VAL A 30 1.83 7.04 -26.10
CA VAL A 30 1.42 7.51 -27.42
C VAL A 30 2.70 7.93 -28.15
N GLY A 31 2.95 7.33 -29.31
CA GLY A 31 4.13 7.66 -30.12
C GLY A 31 4.18 9.16 -30.38
N ILE A 32 5.24 9.81 -29.93
CA ILE A 32 5.49 11.22 -30.26
C ILE A 32 6.24 11.20 -31.58
N PRO A 33 5.74 11.89 -32.63
CA PRO A 33 6.48 11.99 -33.90
C PRO A 33 7.91 12.49 -33.65
N GLY A 34 8.91 11.77 -34.17
CA GLY A 34 10.33 12.12 -34.01
C GLY A 34 11.04 11.55 -32.78
N VAL A 35 10.34 10.83 -31.90
CA VAL A 35 10.93 10.07 -30.79
C VAL A 35 11.10 8.62 -31.23
N SER A 36 12.30 8.03 -31.01
CA SER A 36 12.54 6.61 -31.32
C SER A 36 11.53 5.71 -30.63
N GLU A 37 11.13 4.65 -31.34
CA GLU A 37 10.17 3.65 -30.84
C GLU A 37 10.48 3.19 -29.41
N VAL A 38 9.50 3.27 -28.52
CA VAL A 38 9.66 2.80 -27.15
C VAL A 38 9.74 1.27 -27.16
N LYS A 39 10.93 0.73 -26.92
CA LYS A 39 11.25 -0.70 -27.04
C LYS A 39 10.40 -1.58 -26.11
N HIS A 40 9.88 -1.06 -25.01
CA HIS A 40 9.11 -1.80 -24.01
C HIS A 40 7.82 -1.06 -23.67
N SER A 41 6.69 -1.78 -23.68
CA SER A 41 5.40 -1.23 -23.27
C SER A 41 5.39 -0.87 -21.78
N VAL A 42 4.52 0.06 -21.41
CA VAL A 42 4.30 0.42 -19.99
C VAL A 42 3.84 -0.78 -19.18
N ARG A 43 3.02 -1.63 -19.79
CA ARG A 43 2.54 -2.89 -19.18
C ARG A 43 3.72 -3.80 -18.81
N GLU A 44 4.69 -3.99 -19.70
CA GLU A 44 5.87 -4.84 -19.42
C GLU A 44 6.78 -4.26 -18.33
N ILE A 45 6.94 -2.94 -18.29
CA ILE A 45 7.67 -2.28 -17.19
C ILE A 45 6.96 -2.49 -15.86
N LEU A 46 5.63 -2.39 -15.82
CA LEU A 46 4.85 -2.65 -14.61
C LEU A 46 4.86 -4.13 -14.22
N ASN A 47 4.84 -5.07 -15.18
CA ASN A 47 5.02 -6.50 -14.91
C ASN A 47 6.37 -6.77 -14.24
N ALA A 48 7.44 -6.13 -14.70
CA ALA A 48 8.76 -6.22 -14.07
C ALA A 48 8.78 -5.66 -12.64
N ILE A 49 8.12 -4.53 -12.40
CA ILE A 49 7.98 -3.95 -11.04
C ILE A 49 7.16 -4.89 -10.15
N ARG A 50 6.06 -5.47 -10.64
CA ARG A 50 5.24 -6.46 -9.90
C ARG A 50 6.03 -7.73 -9.60
N TYR A 51 6.89 -8.16 -10.52
CA TYR A 51 7.79 -9.30 -10.30
C TYR A 51 8.70 -9.04 -9.09
N ILE A 52 9.34 -7.85 -9.02
CA ILE A 52 10.18 -7.46 -7.89
C ILE A 52 9.38 -7.38 -6.59
N GLU A 53 8.18 -6.80 -6.63
CA GLU A 53 7.30 -6.68 -5.46
C GLU A 53 6.95 -8.07 -4.89
N ARG A 54 6.57 -9.00 -5.75
CA ARG A 54 6.13 -10.34 -5.38
C ARG A 54 7.25 -11.26 -4.92
N THR A 55 8.35 -11.27 -5.68
CA THR A 55 9.49 -12.19 -5.44
C THR A 55 10.49 -11.64 -4.42
N GLY A 56 10.57 -10.31 -4.28
CA GLY A 56 11.56 -9.64 -3.43
C GLY A 56 12.96 -9.66 -4.01
N CYS A 57 13.15 -10.02 -5.27
CA CYS A 57 14.47 -10.06 -5.89
C CYS A 57 15.13 -8.67 -5.89
N GLN A 58 16.46 -8.64 -5.94
CA GLN A 58 17.20 -7.41 -6.13
C GLN A 58 17.01 -6.88 -7.55
N TRP A 59 17.06 -5.56 -7.75
CA TRP A 59 16.90 -4.93 -9.06
C TRP A 59 17.78 -5.58 -10.14
N ARG A 60 19.05 -5.82 -9.82
CA ARG A 60 20.02 -6.40 -10.76
C ARG A 60 19.76 -7.88 -11.09
N ASN A 61 18.94 -8.54 -10.29
CA ASN A 61 18.56 -9.95 -10.47
C ASN A 61 17.18 -10.09 -11.14
N LEU A 62 16.69 -9.01 -11.74
CA LEU A 62 15.50 -9.09 -12.58
C LEU A 62 15.77 -10.02 -13.77
N PRO A 63 14.88 -10.97 -14.11
CA PRO A 63 15.05 -11.85 -15.25
C PRO A 63 15.35 -11.13 -16.56
N HIS A 64 16.20 -11.70 -17.39
CA HIS A 64 16.68 -11.07 -18.64
C HIS A 64 15.63 -10.99 -19.74
N ASP A 65 14.56 -11.76 -19.64
CA ASP A 65 13.40 -11.72 -20.53
C ASP A 65 12.37 -10.64 -20.16
N LEU A 66 12.58 -9.96 -19.04
CA LEU A 66 11.87 -8.71 -18.66
C LEU A 66 12.69 -7.49 -19.13
N PRO A 67 12.08 -6.29 -19.14
CA PRO A 67 12.82 -5.06 -19.47
C PRO A 67 14.06 -4.88 -18.58
N PRO A 68 15.16 -4.29 -19.10
CA PRO A 68 16.39 -4.13 -18.34
C PRO A 68 16.18 -3.46 -17.00
N TRP A 69 16.76 -4.02 -15.94
CA TRP A 69 16.55 -3.56 -14.56
C TRP A 69 16.76 -2.06 -14.36
N GLY A 70 17.75 -1.46 -15.02
CA GLY A 70 18.03 -0.01 -14.92
C GLY A 70 16.90 0.83 -15.48
N LEU A 71 16.29 0.39 -16.60
CA LEU A 71 15.11 1.02 -17.18
C LEU A 71 13.93 0.94 -16.21
N VAL A 72 13.65 -0.27 -15.66
CA VAL A 72 12.56 -0.51 -14.71
C VAL A 72 12.72 0.33 -13.45
N ALA A 73 13.94 0.40 -12.89
CA ALA A 73 14.25 1.22 -11.73
C ALA A 73 14.06 2.73 -11.98
N ASN A 74 14.41 3.21 -13.19
CA ASN A 74 14.19 4.60 -13.59
C ASN A 74 12.69 4.92 -13.69
N TYR A 75 11.87 4.04 -14.28
CA TYR A 75 10.42 4.19 -14.33
C TYR A 75 9.79 4.16 -12.92
N PHE A 76 10.19 3.22 -12.06
CA PHE A 76 9.75 3.18 -10.68
C PHE A 76 10.06 4.49 -9.95
N SER A 77 11.29 5.00 -10.07
CA SER A 77 11.72 6.25 -9.45
C SER A 77 10.95 7.46 -9.98
N ARG A 78 10.68 7.53 -11.28
CA ARG A 78 9.90 8.59 -11.92
C ARG A 78 8.46 8.55 -11.46
N TRP A 79 7.79 7.39 -11.52
CA TRP A 79 6.39 7.24 -11.14
C TRP A 79 6.16 7.45 -9.65
N LYS A 80 7.12 7.06 -8.81
CA LYS A 80 7.13 7.38 -7.39
C LYS A 80 7.13 8.90 -7.16
N ARG A 81 8.03 9.64 -7.81
CA ARG A 81 8.07 11.11 -7.68
C ARG A 81 6.81 11.80 -8.19
N GLN A 82 6.15 11.21 -9.17
CA GLN A 82 4.87 11.68 -9.71
C GLN A 82 3.65 11.26 -8.88
N GLY A 83 3.83 10.54 -7.78
CA GLY A 83 2.71 10.05 -6.93
C GLY A 83 1.82 9.00 -7.59
N ARG A 84 2.23 8.38 -8.71
CA ARG A 84 1.36 7.48 -9.50
C ARG A 84 0.97 6.22 -8.73
N PHE A 85 1.83 5.68 -7.87
CA PHE A 85 1.49 4.51 -7.05
C PHE A 85 0.43 4.85 -5.99
N GLN A 86 0.52 6.04 -5.38
CA GLN A 86 -0.52 6.55 -4.51
C GLN A 86 -1.83 6.76 -5.28
N ALA A 87 -1.79 7.41 -6.43
CA ALA A 87 -2.98 7.63 -7.28
C ALA A 87 -3.64 6.31 -7.69
N LEU A 88 -2.85 5.27 -8.03
CA LEU A 88 -3.38 3.93 -8.30
C LEU A 88 -4.10 3.34 -7.09
N ARG A 89 -3.52 3.43 -5.89
CA ARG A 89 -4.15 2.97 -4.66
C ARG A 89 -5.47 3.70 -4.41
N GLU A 90 -5.50 5.02 -4.54
CA GLU A 90 -6.71 5.84 -4.38
C GLU A 90 -7.80 5.47 -5.39
N LEU A 91 -7.43 5.27 -6.65
CA LEU A 91 -8.34 4.79 -7.69
C LEU A 91 -8.98 3.46 -7.28
N VAL A 92 -8.17 2.51 -6.83
CA VAL A 92 -8.63 1.18 -6.42
C VAL A 92 -9.54 1.25 -5.19
N VAL A 93 -9.22 2.09 -4.21
CA VAL A 93 -10.07 2.34 -3.04
C VAL A 93 -11.45 2.84 -3.49
N ARG A 94 -11.49 3.88 -4.33
CA ARG A 94 -12.73 4.44 -4.85
C ARG A 94 -13.57 3.37 -5.57
N LYS A 95 -12.96 2.68 -6.53
CA LYS A 95 -13.63 1.62 -7.31
C LYS A 95 -14.14 0.47 -6.42
N GLU A 96 -13.41 0.08 -5.37
CA GLU A 96 -13.85 -0.99 -4.48
C GLU A 96 -15.01 -0.52 -3.59
N ARG A 97 -14.97 0.69 -3.09
CA ARG A 97 -16.07 1.26 -2.29
C ARG A 97 -17.35 1.36 -3.11
N GLU A 98 -17.27 1.88 -4.34
CA GLU A 98 -18.40 1.94 -5.27
C GLU A 98 -18.98 0.55 -5.55
N ARG A 99 -18.12 -0.46 -5.79
CA ARG A 99 -18.53 -1.85 -5.99
C ARG A 99 -19.30 -2.41 -4.80
N GLN A 100 -19.00 -1.95 -3.59
CA GLN A 100 -19.68 -2.33 -2.36
C GLN A 100 -20.90 -1.44 -2.03
N GLY A 101 -21.36 -0.60 -2.97
CA GLY A 101 -22.47 0.33 -2.78
C GLY A 101 -22.19 1.43 -1.74
N ARG A 102 -20.92 1.78 -1.54
CA ARG A 102 -20.50 2.84 -0.59
C ARG A 102 -20.07 4.09 -1.34
N SER A 103 -20.18 5.23 -0.66
CA SER A 103 -19.59 6.48 -1.15
C SER A 103 -18.10 6.27 -1.48
N PRO A 104 -17.59 6.79 -2.60
CA PRO A 104 -16.16 6.74 -2.94
C PRO A 104 -15.28 7.42 -1.89
N MET A 105 -15.83 8.42 -1.19
CA MET A 105 -15.14 9.13 -0.11
C MET A 105 -15.47 8.49 1.25
N PRO A 106 -14.45 8.02 2.00
CA PRO A 106 -14.66 7.38 3.30
C PRO A 106 -15.05 8.41 4.37
N THR A 107 -15.90 7.98 5.30
CA THR A 107 -16.28 8.78 6.48
C THR A 107 -15.68 8.25 7.77
N ALA A 108 -15.16 7.01 7.74
CA ALA A 108 -14.57 6.38 8.92
C ALA A 108 -13.36 5.53 8.55
N GLY A 109 -12.42 5.39 9.49
CA GLY A 109 -11.21 4.60 9.31
C GLY A 109 -10.64 4.04 10.60
N ILE A 110 -9.64 3.20 10.46
CA ILE A 110 -8.90 2.55 11.56
C ILE A 110 -7.41 2.81 11.34
N ILE A 111 -6.70 3.28 12.36
CA ILE A 111 -5.24 3.43 12.32
C ILE A 111 -4.58 2.35 13.16
N ASP A 112 -3.50 1.82 12.63
CA ASP A 112 -2.54 1.00 13.39
C ASP A 112 -1.15 1.11 12.76
N SER A 113 -0.13 0.63 13.47
CA SER A 113 1.26 0.66 13.05
C SER A 113 1.93 -0.70 13.12
N GLN A 114 2.88 -0.90 12.20
CA GLN A 114 3.72 -2.08 12.17
C GLN A 114 5.18 -1.69 12.09
N SER A 115 5.99 -2.15 13.06
CA SER A 115 7.45 -2.01 12.99
C SER A 115 8.05 -3.17 12.20
N VAL A 116 8.92 -2.85 11.24
CA VAL A 116 9.61 -3.82 10.39
C VAL A 116 11.11 -3.61 10.43
N LYS A 117 11.87 -4.71 10.42
CA LYS A 117 13.33 -4.64 10.32
C LYS A 117 13.73 -3.99 9.00
N SER A 118 14.69 -3.08 9.03
CA SER A 118 15.33 -2.52 7.83
C SER A 118 16.71 -3.12 7.61
N THR A 119 17.22 -2.97 6.40
CA THR A 119 18.58 -3.37 6.04
C THR A 119 19.57 -2.21 6.23
N GLU A 120 20.86 -2.48 6.12
CA GLU A 120 21.92 -1.46 6.20
C GLU A 120 21.87 -0.45 5.04
N ALA A 121 21.21 -0.79 3.95
CA ALA A 121 21.00 0.11 2.83
C ALA A 121 20.13 1.34 3.19
N SER A 122 19.35 1.26 4.26
CA SER A 122 18.57 2.38 4.78
C SER A 122 19.48 3.35 5.56
N PRO A 123 19.44 4.67 5.31
CA PRO A 123 20.21 5.65 6.06
C PRO A 123 19.91 5.59 7.56
N THR A 124 20.92 5.84 8.39
CA THR A 124 20.78 5.77 9.86
C THR A 124 19.70 6.72 10.39
N ARG A 125 19.56 7.91 9.80
CA ARG A 125 18.53 8.90 10.17
C ARG A 125 17.10 8.41 9.94
N ASP A 126 16.90 7.46 8.99
CA ASP A 126 15.60 6.91 8.62
C ASP A 126 15.32 5.56 9.31
N ARG A 127 16.22 5.14 10.21
CA ARG A 127 16.10 3.93 11.02
C ARG A 127 16.04 4.28 12.48
N GLY A 128 15.27 3.55 13.25
CA GLY A 128 15.19 3.70 14.69
C GLY A 128 14.96 2.38 15.39
N PHE A 129 14.83 2.43 16.69
CA PHE A 129 14.52 1.27 17.52
C PHE A 129 13.17 1.47 18.20
N ASP A 130 12.25 0.57 17.89
CA ASP A 130 10.98 0.46 18.58
C ASP A 130 11.20 -0.33 19.86
N LYS A 131 11.19 0.37 21.01
CA LYS A 131 11.43 -0.25 22.33
C LYS A 131 10.31 -1.20 22.73
N GLY A 132 9.07 -0.93 22.33
CA GLY A 132 7.92 -1.76 22.69
C GLY A 132 7.88 -3.08 21.92
N LYS A 133 8.26 -3.06 20.65
CA LYS A 133 8.26 -4.23 19.76
C LYS A 133 9.65 -4.87 19.59
N LEU A 134 10.70 -4.27 20.18
CA LEU A 134 12.11 -4.69 20.08
C LEU A 134 12.58 -4.84 18.62
N VAL A 135 12.16 -3.93 17.75
CA VAL A 135 12.49 -3.93 16.32
C VAL A 135 13.35 -2.72 15.96
N LYS A 136 14.52 -2.97 15.36
CA LYS A 136 15.36 -1.94 14.74
C LYS A 136 15.01 -1.81 13.26
N GLY A 137 14.47 -0.66 12.84
CA GLY A 137 14.07 -0.46 11.45
C GLY A 137 13.15 0.72 11.24
N ARG A 138 12.07 0.50 10.53
CA ARG A 138 11.05 1.48 10.18
C ARG A 138 9.68 1.10 10.70
N LYS A 139 8.83 2.09 10.85
CA LYS A 139 7.43 1.91 11.25
C LYS A 139 6.51 2.31 10.09
N ARG A 140 5.55 1.44 9.79
CA ARG A 140 4.51 1.64 8.77
C ARG A 140 3.23 1.99 9.51
N HIS A 141 2.73 3.19 9.30
CA HIS A 141 1.44 3.63 9.82
C HIS A 141 0.43 3.53 8.68
N LEU A 142 -0.68 2.85 8.91
CA LEU A 142 -1.74 2.70 7.94
C LEU A 142 -3.05 3.26 8.50
N LEU A 143 -3.75 4.02 7.68
CA LEU A 143 -5.17 4.29 7.85
C LEU A 143 -5.92 3.43 6.83
N VAL A 144 -6.84 2.61 7.31
CA VAL A 144 -7.70 1.78 6.45
C VAL A 144 -9.16 2.13 6.69
N ASP A 145 -10.01 1.93 5.67
CA ASP A 145 -11.45 2.00 5.87
C ASP A 145 -12.01 0.69 6.43
N VAL A 146 -13.32 0.66 6.67
CA VAL A 146 -14.02 -0.51 7.22
C VAL A 146 -13.99 -1.76 6.29
N LEU A 147 -13.64 -1.60 5.03
CA LEU A 147 -13.44 -2.70 4.07
C LEU A 147 -11.99 -3.23 4.12
N GLY A 148 -11.08 -2.51 4.78
CA GLY A 148 -9.65 -2.79 4.81
C GLY A 148 -8.90 -2.22 3.60
N CYS A 149 -9.52 -1.28 2.89
CA CYS A 149 -8.85 -0.51 1.85
C CYS A 149 -7.93 0.53 2.49
N VAL A 150 -6.67 0.58 2.07
CA VAL A 150 -5.70 1.54 2.62
C VAL A 150 -5.97 2.93 2.06
N LEU A 151 -6.36 3.85 2.95
CA LEU A 151 -6.65 5.24 2.63
C LEU A 151 -5.38 6.09 2.63
N ALA A 152 -4.52 5.90 3.61
CA ALA A 152 -3.26 6.64 3.73
C ALA A 152 -2.15 5.74 4.28
N VAL A 153 -0.93 6.03 3.87
CA VAL A 153 0.30 5.34 4.28
C VAL A 153 1.32 6.38 4.72
N LEU A 154 1.93 6.17 5.87
CA LEU A 154 3.09 6.93 6.32
C LEU A 154 4.17 5.94 6.79
N VAL A 155 5.40 6.14 6.33
CA VAL A 155 6.55 5.37 6.80
C VAL A 155 7.50 6.30 7.55
N THR A 156 7.89 5.90 8.76
CA THR A 156 8.77 6.66 9.64
C THR A 156 9.94 5.79 10.12
N SER A 157 10.89 6.41 10.83
CA SER A 157 11.81 5.67 11.69
C SER A 157 11.02 4.90 12.75
N ALA A 158 11.45 3.69 13.12
CA ALA A 158 10.78 2.89 14.14
C ALA A 158 10.83 3.52 15.55
N SER A 159 11.69 4.51 15.77
CA SER A 159 11.74 5.28 17.04
C SER A 159 10.61 6.30 17.18
N VAL A 160 9.91 6.65 16.10
CA VAL A 160 8.72 7.53 16.15
C VAL A 160 7.62 6.80 16.91
N GLN A 161 7.02 7.47 17.90
CA GLN A 161 5.92 6.90 18.68
C GLN A 161 4.65 6.77 17.83
N ASP A 162 3.79 5.81 18.19
CA ASP A 162 2.57 5.55 17.41
C ASP A 162 1.64 6.77 17.38
N ARG A 163 1.53 7.52 18.49
CA ARG A 163 0.77 8.77 18.56
C ARG A 163 1.30 9.86 17.63
N ASP A 164 2.64 10.03 17.52
CA ASP A 164 3.23 11.05 16.66
C ASP A 164 3.03 10.71 15.19
N GLY A 165 3.29 9.45 14.80
CA GLY A 165 3.02 8.97 13.45
C GLY A 165 1.54 8.96 13.10
N GLY A 166 0.68 8.68 14.08
CA GLY A 166 -0.77 8.74 13.94
C GLY A 166 -1.29 10.15 13.70
N ALA A 167 -0.77 11.15 14.43
CA ALA A 167 -1.12 12.55 14.23
C ALA A 167 -0.75 13.01 12.82
N MET A 168 0.48 12.71 12.37
CA MET A 168 0.92 13.01 10.99
C MET A 168 0.01 12.34 9.95
N LEU A 169 -0.34 11.07 10.16
CA LEU A 169 -1.18 10.32 9.24
C LEU A 169 -2.61 10.86 9.17
N LEU A 170 -3.19 11.28 10.32
CA LEU A 170 -4.52 11.89 10.40
C LEU A 170 -4.56 13.22 9.66
N THR A 171 -3.55 14.08 9.84
CA THR A 171 -3.44 15.37 9.13
C THR A 171 -3.38 15.15 7.61
N MET A 172 -2.56 14.20 7.16
CA MET A 172 -2.50 13.82 5.73
C MET A 172 -3.86 13.30 5.24
N ALA A 173 -4.49 12.41 6.00
CA ALA A 173 -5.74 11.79 5.63
C ALA A 173 -6.90 12.79 5.56
N HIS A 174 -6.95 13.77 6.46
CA HIS A 174 -7.94 14.82 6.44
C HIS A 174 -7.84 15.66 5.15
N ALA A 175 -6.64 16.01 4.73
CA ALA A 175 -6.41 16.73 3.47
C ALA A 175 -6.85 15.93 2.24
N MET A 176 -6.67 14.59 2.27
CA MET A 176 -7.04 13.69 1.16
C MET A 176 -8.54 13.33 1.18
N TYR A 177 -9.14 13.23 2.37
CA TYR A 177 -10.51 12.79 2.61
C TYR A 177 -11.21 13.74 3.58
N PRO A 178 -11.67 14.91 3.13
CA PRO A 178 -12.36 15.87 4.01
C PRO A 178 -13.67 15.33 4.62
N THR A 179 -14.19 14.23 4.08
CA THR A 179 -15.37 13.53 4.61
C THR A 179 -15.06 12.59 5.78
N LEU A 180 -13.77 12.40 6.13
CA LEU A 180 -13.36 11.53 7.22
C LEU A 180 -13.69 12.19 8.57
N THR A 181 -14.69 11.67 9.28
CA THR A 181 -15.18 12.23 10.53
C THR A 181 -14.94 11.32 11.74
N LYS A 182 -14.64 10.03 11.51
CA LYS A 182 -14.45 9.05 12.60
C LYS A 182 -13.22 8.19 12.37
N VAL A 183 -12.37 8.06 13.39
CA VAL A 183 -11.21 7.16 13.34
C VAL A 183 -11.09 6.36 14.63
N TRP A 184 -10.92 5.05 14.51
CA TRP A 184 -10.64 4.16 15.63
C TRP A 184 -9.14 3.90 15.74
N VAL A 185 -8.64 3.96 16.96
CA VAL A 185 -7.23 3.75 17.30
C VAL A 185 -7.09 2.88 18.55
N ASP A 186 -5.90 2.36 18.82
CA ASP A 186 -5.61 1.74 20.11
C ASP A 186 -5.11 2.75 21.14
N SER A 187 -4.85 2.29 22.38
CA SER A 187 -4.41 3.15 23.49
C SER A 187 -3.04 3.81 23.29
N ALA A 188 -2.22 3.34 22.34
CA ALA A 188 -0.93 3.94 22.04
C ALA A 188 -1.05 5.28 21.29
N TYR A 189 -2.26 5.61 20.80
CA TYR A 189 -2.57 6.85 20.08
C TYR A 189 -3.21 7.92 20.96
N GLN A 190 -2.92 7.92 22.26
CA GLN A 190 -3.36 8.97 23.18
C GLN A 190 -2.25 10.00 23.40
N GLY A 191 -2.64 11.27 23.59
CA GLY A 191 -1.74 12.35 23.95
C GLY A 191 -1.98 13.66 23.20
N PRO A 192 -1.23 14.72 23.57
CA PRO A 192 -1.45 16.08 23.09
C PRO A 192 -1.44 16.21 21.56
N GLN A 193 -0.59 15.43 20.88
CA GLN A 193 -0.48 15.48 19.41
C GLN A 193 -1.77 15.04 18.71
N ILE A 194 -2.46 14.05 19.26
CA ILE A 194 -3.74 13.59 18.74
C ILE A 194 -4.86 14.60 19.09
N GLU A 195 -4.83 15.16 20.28
CA GLU A 195 -5.79 16.19 20.71
C GLU A 195 -5.71 17.45 19.82
N GLU A 196 -4.49 17.88 19.46
CA GLU A 196 -4.27 18.99 18.53
C GLU A 196 -4.84 18.70 17.14
N VAL A 197 -4.65 17.47 16.63
CA VAL A 197 -5.23 17.08 15.34
C VAL A 197 -6.75 16.99 15.40
N ILE A 198 -7.34 16.49 16.49
CA ILE A 198 -8.79 16.49 16.71
C ILE A 198 -9.31 17.92 16.67
N ALA A 199 -8.68 18.85 17.40
CA ALA A 199 -9.08 20.25 17.46
C ALA A 199 -9.01 20.96 16.10
N SER A 200 -8.00 20.64 15.29
CA SER A 200 -7.77 21.27 13.98
C SER A 200 -8.58 20.66 12.84
N THR A 201 -8.94 19.37 12.91
CA THR A 201 -9.60 18.65 11.82
C THR A 201 -11.07 18.33 12.09
N GLY A 202 -11.51 18.34 13.35
CA GLY A 202 -12.84 17.91 13.77
C GLY A 202 -13.07 16.40 13.66
N ILE A 203 -12.02 15.59 13.42
CA ILE A 203 -12.14 14.12 13.36
C ILE A 203 -12.36 13.59 14.79
N ASP A 204 -13.43 12.84 14.99
CA ASP A 204 -13.66 12.10 16.24
C ASP A 204 -12.74 10.88 16.29
N VAL A 205 -11.74 10.92 17.16
CA VAL A 205 -10.79 9.81 17.38
C VAL A 205 -11.22 9.02 18.60
N GLU A 206 -11.71 7.80 18.37
CA GLU A 206 -12.17 6.90 19.43
C GLU A 206 -11.11 5.85 19.76
N VAL A 207 -10.63 5.88 21.00
CA VAL A 207 -9.68 4.88 21.51
C VAL A 207 -10.42 3.61 21.89
N LYS A 208 -10.12 2.52 21.19
CA LYS A 208 -10.62 1.19 21.54
C LYS A 208 -9.64 0.49 22.49
N ALA A 209 -9.91 0.63 23.78
CA ALA A 209 -9.21 -0.14 24.80
C ALA A 209 -9.73 -1.59 24.87
N ARG A 210 -8.89 -2.47 25.38
CA ARG A 210 -9.31 -3.83 25.76
C ARG A 210 -10.17 -3.70 27.01
N GLU A 211 -11.33 -4.35 27.05
CA GLU A 211 -12.12 -4.40 28.29
C GLU A 211 -11.31 -5.06 29.40
N GLU A 212 -11.21 -4.37 30.56
CA GLU A 212 -10.50 -4.89 31.72
C GLU A 212 -11.15 -6.22 32.16
N GLY A 213 -10.32 -7.23 32.40
CA GLY A 213 -10.78 -8.56 32.87
C GLY A 213 -10.96 -9.61 31.77
N THR A 214 -10.86 -9.29 30.49
CA THR A 214 -10.97 -10.28 29.42
C THR A 214 -9.72 -11.15 29.32
N LYS A 215 -9.82 -12.43 29.74
CA LYS A 215 -8.79 -13.46 29.52
C LYS A 215 -8.96 -14.05 28.11
N GLY A 216 -7.86 -14.17 27.35
CA GLY A 216 -7.85 -14.77 26.00
C GLY A 216 -7.84 -13.75 24.86
N PHE A 217 -7.86 -14.26 23.61
CA PHE A 217 -7.90 -13.43 22.39
C PHE A 217 -9.34 -12.99 22.13
N VAL A 218 -9.66 -11.74 22.46
CA VAL A 218 -10.93 -11.12 22.04
C VAL A 218 -10.62 -10.10 20.95
N PRO A 219 -11.15 -10.28 19.72
CA PRO A 219 -10.97 -9.31 18.64
C PRO A 219 -11.61 -7.99 19.06
N ILE A 220 -10.83 -6.94 19.20
CA ILE A 220 -11.34 -5.58 19.35
C ILE A 220 -12.10 -5.25 18.07
N LYS A 221 -13.40 -4.96 18.21
CA LYS A 221 -14.30 -4.68 17.09
C LYS A 221 -13.65 -3.63 16.19
N MET A 222 -13.47 -3.95 14.89
CA MET A 222 -12.82 -3.14 13.85
C MET A 222 -11.28 -3.21 13.78
N ARG A 223 -10.53 -3.47 14.85
CA ARG A 223 -9.05 -3.52 14.81
C ARG A 223 -8.53 -4.65 13.90
N TRP A 224 -9.20 -5.80 13.92
CA TRP A 224 -8.83 -6.93 13.04
C TRP A 224 -8.75 -6.56 11.56
N VAL A 225 -9.45 -5.48 11.14
CA VAL A 225 -9.44 -5.02 9.74
C VAL A 225 -8.07 -4.52 9.33
N VAL A 226 -7.44 -3.68 10.15
CA VAL A 226 -6.10 -3.17 9.85
C VAL A 226 -5.04 -4.25 10.08
N GLU A 227 -5.18 -5.10 11.09
CA GLU A 227 -4.29 -6.25 11.33
C GLU A 227 -4.29 -7.21 10.14
N ARG A 228 -5.47 -7.53 9.60
CA ARG A 228 -5.63 -8.30 8.36
C ARG A 228 -4.93 -7.62 7.19
N THR A 229 -5.00 -6.31 7.09
CA THR A 229 -4.36 -5.53 6.02
C THR A 229 -2.84 -5.63 6.09
N PHE A 230 -2.25 -5.55 7.30
CA PHE A 230 -0.82 -5.85 7.48
C PHE A 230 -0.48 -7.29 7.06
N GLY A 231 -1.33 -8.26 7.39
CA GLY A 231 -1.16 -9.65 6.95
C GLY A 231 -1.13 -9.79 5.43
N TRP A 232 -1.87 -8.96 4.70
CA TRP A 232 -1.82 -8.96 3.24
C TRP A 232 -0.52 -8.41 2.66
N LEU A 233 0.12 -7.42 3.32
CA LEU A 233 1.41 -6.88 2.90
C LEU A 233 2.51 -7.94 2.92
N TYR A 234 2.48 -8.89 3.87
CA TYR A 234 3.45 -10.00 3.92
C TYR A 234 3.41 -10.94 2.70
N ARG A 235 2.32 -10.92 1.92
CA ARG A 235 2.24 -11.67 0.66
C ARG A 235 3.15 -11.12 -0.43
N ALA A 236 3.64 -9.90 -0.27
CA ALA A 236 4.66 -9.28 -1.09
C ALA A 236 6.02 -9.47 -0.42
N ARG A 237 6.86 -10.36 -0.96
CA ARG A 237 8.18 -10.66 -0.35
C ARG A 237 9.06 -9.43 -0.22
N ARG A 238 8.91 -8.45 -1.12
CA ARG A 238 9.61 -7.16 -1.03
C ARG A 238 9.28 -6.40 0.26
N LEU A 239 8.12 -6.64 0.86
CA LEU A 239 7.64 -5.98 2.08
C LEU A 239 7.84 -6.82 3.36
N SER A 240 8.44 -8.01 3.29
CA SER A 240 8.75 -8.83 4.48
C SER A 240 9.71 -8.13 5.45
N LYS A 241 10.63 -7.33 4.92
CA LYS A 241 11.47 -6.36 5.61
C LYS A 241 11.42 -5.04 4.84
N ASP A 242 12.05 -4.01 5.36
CA ASP A 242 12.26 -2.77 4.61
C ASP A 242 13.66 -2.77 3.99
N TYR A 243 13.72 -2.93 2.68
CA TYR A 243 14.96 -2.97 1.89
C TYR A 243 15.29 -1.61 1.24
N GLU A 244 14.45 -0.60 1.46
CA GLU A 244 14.50 0.62 0.69
C GLU A 244 15.46 1.66 1.28
N ARG A 245 16.11 2.41 0.39
CA ARG A 245 17.00 3.50 0.81
C ARG A 245 16.22 4.70 1.36
N THR A 246 15.02 4.97 0.86
CA THR A 246 14.22 6.14 1.26
C THR A 246 12.86 5.72 1.80
N LEU A 247 12.30 6.52 2.71
CA LEU A 247 10.95 6.34 3.24
C LEU A 247 9.89 6.38 2.13
N THR A 248 10.07 7.28 1.15
CA THR A 248 9.15 7.41 0.01
C THR A 248 9.17 6.18 -0.91
N SER A 249 10.30 5.46 -1.02
CA SER A 249 10.33 4.19 -1.76
C SER A 249 9.61 3.09 -1.00
N SER A 250 9.76 3.01 0.32
CA SER A 250 9.01 2.09 1.16
C SER A 250 7.50 2.32 1.02
N GLN A 251 7.09 3.57 1.03
CA GLN A 251 5.69 3.99 0.88
C GLN A 251 5.12 3.58 -0.49
N ALA A 252 5.87 3.85 -1.56
CA ALA A 252 5.47 3.49 -2.92
C ALA A 252 5.28 1.97 -3.12
N TRP A 253 6.11 1.13 -2.48
CA TRP A 253 5.92 -0.31 -2.51
C TRP A 253 4.67 -0.76 -1.75
N ILE A 254 4.32 -0.10 -0.64
CA ILE A 254 3.08 -0.38 0.10
C ILE A 254 1.88 0.03 -0.77
N ASP A 255 1.91 1.23 -1.36
CA ASP A 255 0.85 1.71 -2.25
C ASP A 255 0.61 0.74 -3.42
N LEU A 256 1.69 0.30 -4.09
CA LEU A 256 1.60 -0.66 -5.18
C LEU A 256 1.05 -2.02 -4.73
N ALA A 257 1.54 -2.56 -3.61
CA ALA A 257 1.09 -3.86 -3.10
C ALA A 257 -0.40 -3.83 -2.75
N MET A 258 -0.87 -2.76 -2.11
CA MET A 258 -2.28 -2.61 -1.74
C MET A 258 -3.17 -2.40 -2.95
N ALA A 259 -2.72 -1.61 -3.94
CA ALA A 259 -3.42 -1.46 -5.21
C ALA A 259 -3.54 -2.81 -5.93
N ARG A 260 -2.43 -3.56 -6.08
CA ARG A 260 -2.43 -4.89 -6.71
C ARG A 260 -3.40 -5.86 -6.02
N ILE A 261 -3.40 -5.90 -4.69
CA ILE A 261 -4.31 -6.79 -3.93
C ILE A 261 -5.77 -6.40 -4.18
N GLY A 262 -6.09 -5.12 -4.18
CA GLY A 262 -7.43 -4.61 -4.47
C GLY A 262 -7.87 -4.93 -5.90
N ILE A 263 -7.00 -4.71 -6.87
CA ILE A 263 -7.25 -5.03 -8.29
C ILE A 263 -7.47 -6.53 -8.47
N ALA A 264 -6.60 -7.37 -7.92
CA ALA A 264 -6.73 -8.83 -8.03
C ALA A 264 -8.04 -9.37 -7.42
N ARG A 265 -8.55 -8.75 -6.34
CA ARG A 265 -9.85 -9.09 -5.75
C ARG A 265 -11.00 -8.70 -6.67
N ARG A 266 -10.89 -7.54 -7.31
CA ARG A 266 -11.91 -7.03 -8.22
C ARG A 266 -11.98 -7.86 -9.50
N CYS A 267 -10.84 -8.30 -10.02
CA CYS A 267 -10.74 -9.06 -11.27
C CYS A 267 -11.02 -10.58 -11.11
N ARG A 268 -11.04 -11.08 -9.86
CA ARG A 268 -11.46 -12.47 -9.62
C ARG A 268 -12.94 -12.62 -9.94
N GLU A 269 -13.27 -13.63 -10.74
CA GLU A 269 -14.68 -14.03 -10.88
C GLU A 269 -15.22 -14.45 -9.50
N PRO A 270 -16.48 -14.12 -9.16
CA PRO A 270 -17.11 -14.69 -8.00
C PRO A 270 -17.01 -16.20 -8.12
N LEU A 271 -16.55 -16.89 -7.06
CA LEU A 271 -16.59 -18.33 -6.97
C LEU A 271 -18.02 -18.77 -7.30
N ARG A 272 -18.25 -19.30 -8.50
CA ARG A 272 -19.47 -20.02 -8.78
C ARG A 272 -19.45 -21.21 -7.82
N LEU A 273 -20.29 -21.15 -6.79
CA LEU A 273 -20.62 -22.34 -6.01
C LEU A 273 -21.08 -23.38 -7.03
N ARG A 274 -20.23 -24.38 -7.30
CA ARG A 274 -20.67 -25.59 -7.96
C ARG A 274 -21.64 -26.25 -6.98
N ILE A 275 -22.93 -25.90 -7.11
CA ILE A 275 -24.00 -26.72 -6.57
C ILE A 275 -23.93 -27.98 -7.43
N SER A 276 -23.29 -29.02 -6.92
CA SER A 276 -23.40 -30.35 -7.45
C SER A 276 -24.85 -30.79 -7.19
N ASN A 277 -25.71 -30.68 -8.23
CA ASN A 277 -26.93 -31.45 -8.25
C ASN A 277 -26.51 -32.91 -8.37
N SER A 278 -26.58 -33.63 -7.28
CA SER A 278 -26.63 -35.08 -7.18
C SER A 278 -28.01 -35.49 -6.69
#